data_fe72d6d78e0da986dd67706ffe2087ab
#
_entry.id   fe72d6d78e0da986dd67706ffe2087ab
#
_cell.length_a   1.000
_cell.length_b   1.000
_cell.length_c   1.000
_cell.angle_alpha   90.00
_cell.angle_beta   90.00
_cell.angle_gamma   90.00
#
_symmetry.space_group_name_H-M   'P 1'
#
loop_
_entity.id
_entity.type
_entity.pdbx_description
1 polymer ?
#
loop_
_entity_poly.entity_id
_entity_poly.type
_entity_poly.pdbx_seq_one_letter_code
_entity_poly.pdbx_strand_id
1 'polypeptide(L)'
;MFLVLTSFNSTAETINREAANLCASAIYPVETQLGLPKNVLKAISLKETGRWDNQNKQSLSWPWTVTSRGKGVYHKTKREAIRAVRELQQQGIKNIDVGCMQINLFYHPHAFENLQEAFNPRLNVNYAGNFLTQLFEDHGSWQRAIEHYHSNDKQRGQRYRLAVEKLRKSQNLNFTNAVSMKSTSEWFSNQQKLKLDLHSAKEKRIQNSLRFKNVRKKENERLRKAFVKRKAKVLKRWKKMMEQRKQKRTSPGPITQS
;
A
#
# COMPACT_ATOMS: atom_id res chain seq x y z
N MET A 1 -15.94 57.35 9.20
CA MET A 1 -15.03 56.28 8.72
C MET A 1 -15.26 55.08 9.60
N PHE A 2 -16.20 54.19 9.19
CA PHE A 2 -16.52 52.97 9.93
C PHE A 2 -15.59 51.83 9.52
N LEU A 3 -14.74 51.38 10.44
CA LEU A 3 -13.95 50.17 10.28
C LEU A 3 -14.85 48.94 10.44
N VAL A 4 -15.17 48.27 9.36
CA VAL A 4 -15.79 46.94 9.40
C VAL A 4 -14.71 45.91 9.71
N LEU A 5 -14.66 45.47 10.97
CA LEU A 5 -13.87 44.33 11.41
C LEU A 5 -14.55 43.07 10.89
N THR A 6 -14.11 42.55 9.78
CA THR A 6 -14.47 41.19 9.30
C THR A 6 -13.79 40.15 10.19
N SER A 7 -14.55 39.60 11.12
CA SER A 7 -14.14 38.44 11.91
C SER A 7 -13.98 37.24 10.97
N PHE A 8 -12.75 36.84 10.69
CA PHE A 8 -12.48 35.54 10.09
C PHE A 8 -12.80 34.43 11.09
N ASN A 9 -14.05 33.95 11.05
CA ASN A 9 -14.41 32.71 11.72
C ASN A 9 -13.70 31.56 11.03
N SER A 10 -12.50 31.18 11.52
CA SER A 10 -11.87 29.92 11.22
C SER A 10 -12.74 28.82 11.84
N THR A 11 -13.70 28.30 11.07
CA THR A 11 -14.43 27.09 11.43
C THR A 11 -13.43 25.93 11.41
N ALA A 12 -12.93 25.55 12.59
CA ALA A 12 -12.16 24.32 12.74
C ALA A 12 -13.00 23.18 12.17
N GLU A 13 -12.49 22.55 11.09
CA GLU A 13 -13.17 21.46 10.42
C GLU A 13 -13.36 20.31 11.42
N THR A 14 -14.61 20.03 11.81
CA THR A 14 -14.93 18.95 12.74
C THR A 14 -14.64 17.62 12.07
N ILE A 15 -13.84 16.76 12.74
CA ILE A 15 -13.56 15.42 12.23
C ILE A 15 -14.85 14.60 12.22
N ASN A 16 -15.18 14.02 11.06
CA ASN A 16 -16.25 13.04 10.98
C ASN A 16 -15.85 11.77 11.74
N ARG A 17 -16.39 11.59 12.94
CA ARG A 17 -16.06 10.50 13.86
C ARG A 17 -16.51 9.14 13.34
N GLU A 18 -17.61 9.07 12.60
CA GLU A 18 -18.05 7.80 11.99
C GLU A 18 -16.98 7.27 11.04
N ALA A 19 -16.43 8.14 10.18
CA ALA A 19 -15.36 7.76 9.29
C ALA A 19 -14.09 7.33 10.05
N ALA A 20 -13.68 8.09 11.07
CA ALA A 20 -12.52 7.74 11.90
C ALA A 20 -12.69 6.41 12.65
N ASN A 21 -13.91 6.12 13.13
CA ASN A 21 -14.22 4.87 13.80
C ASN A 21 -14.12 3.65 12.89
N LEU A 22 -14.20 3.80 11.57
CA LEU A 22 -14.05 2.68 10.63
C LEU A 22 -12.67 2.03 10.72
N CYS A 23 -11.60 2.79 10.91
CA CYS A 23 -10.27 2.21 11.14
C CYS A 23 -10.20 1.50 12.50
N ALA A 24 -10.68 2.14 13.56
CA ALA A 24 -10.64 1.60 14.91
C ALA A 24 -11.44 0.29 15.04
N SER A 25 -12.65 0.23 14.46
CA SER A 25 -13.50 -0.95 14.47
C SER A 25 -12.93 -2.13 13.67
N ALA A 26 -12.10 -1.85 12.66
CA ALA A 26 -11.44 -2.89 11.88
C ALA A 26 -10.20 -3.46 12.59
N ILE A 27 -9.52 -2.69 13.43
CA ILE A 27 -8.23 -3.04 14.02
C ILE A 27 -8.34 -4.14 15.08
N TYR A 28 -9.21 -3.95 16.07
CA TYR A 28 -9.31 -4.89 17.20
C TYR A 28 -9.61 -6.34 16.78
N PRO A 29 -10.58 -6.61 15.89
CA PRO A 29 -10.82 -7.96 15.42
C PRO A 29 -9.61 -8.60 14.73
N VAL A 30 -8.86 -7.83 13.94
CA VAL A 30 -7.68 -8.34 13.22
C VAL A 30 -6.53 -8.62 14.18
N GLU A 31 -6.25 -7.74 15.16
CA GLU A 31 -5.24 -7.99 16.20
C GLU A 31 -5.52 -9.27 16.96
N THR A 32 -6.79 -9.47 17.38
CA THR A 32 -7.22 -10.64 18.12
C THR A 32 -7.12 -11.91 17.28
N GLN A 33 -7.60 -11.87 16.04
CA GLN A 33 -7.62 -13.04 15.15
C GLN A 33 -6.21 -13.52 14.79
N LEU A 34 -5.28 -12.59 14.56
CA LEU A 34 -3.91 -12.90 14.17
C LEU A 34 -2.96 -13.06 15.36
N GLY A 35 -3.44 -12.93 16.61
CA GLY A 35 -2.61 -13.01 17.81
C GLY A 35 -1.52 -11.94 17.87
N LEU A 36 -1.79 -10.77 17.32
CA LEU A 36 -0.81 -9.68 17.27
C LEU A 36 -0.62 -9.05 18.66
N PRO A 37 0.53 -8.44 18.94
CA PRO A 37 0.73 -7.69 20.17
C PRO A 37 -0.35 -6.60 20.32
N LYS A 38 -0.95 -6.53 21.50
CA LYS A 38 -2.04 -5.58 21.81
C LYS A 38 -1.71 -4.16 21.36
N ASN A 39 -2.65 -3.51 20.66
CA ASN A 39 -2.57 -2.15 20.14
C ASN A 39 -1.44 -1.89 19.13
N VAL A 40 -0.82 -2.91 18.53
CA VAL A 40 0.25 -2.70 17.53
C VAL A 40 -0.31 -2.12 16.23
N LEU A 41 -1.39 -2.67 15.68
CA LEU A 41 -2.02 -2.12 14.46
C LEU A 41 -2.67 -0.77 14.73
N LYS A 42 -3.22 -0.57 15.94
CA LYS A 42 -3.74 0.74 16.35
C LYS A 42 -2.65 1.81 16.33
N ALA A 43 -1.49 1.50 16.91
CA ALA A 43 -0.36 2.42 16.93
C ALA A 43 0.22 2.69 15.54
N ILE A 44 0.33 1.65 14.71
CA ILE A 44 0.73 1.79 13.30
C ILE A 44 -0.27 2.69 12.57
N SER A 45 -1.56 2.41 12.65
CA SER A 45 -2.60 3.21 11.97
C SER A 45 -2.58 4.68 12.41
N LEU A 46 -2.38 4.95 13.70
CA LEU A 46 -2.21 6.32 14.21
C LEU A 46 -0.93 6.98 13.71
N LYS A 47 0.15 6.22 13.55
CA LYS A 47 1.41 6.73 12.98
C LYS A 47 1.25 7.08 11.51
N GLU A 48 0.50 6.28 10.75
CA GLU A 48 0.29 6.43 9.32
C GLU A 48 -0.72 7.54 8.97
N THR A 49 -1.86 7.55 9.65
CA THR A 49 -3.02 8.37 9.25
C THR A 49 -3.66 9.14 10.40
N GLY A 50 -2.94 9.30 11.52
CA GLY A 50 -3.47 9.99 12.69
C GLY A 50 -3.79 11.46 12.42
N ARG A 51 -5.04 11.87 12.66
CA ARG A 51 -5.51 13.25 12.67
C ARG A 51 -5.85 13.65 14.10
N TRP A 52 -5.42 14.83 14.51
CA TRP A 52 -5.75 15.36 15.81
C TRP A 52 -7.22 15.85 15.85
N ASP A 53 -7.98 15.34 16.80
CA ASP A 53 -9.33 15.76 17.11
C ASP A 53 -9.30 16.78 18.26
N ASN A 54 -9.50 18.04 17.95
CA ASN A 54 -9.47 19.13 18.92
C ASN A 54 -10.59 19.05 19.97
N GLN A 55 -11.74 18.49 19.61
CA GLN A 55 -12.89 18.40 20.51
C GLN A 55 -12.64 17.37 21.61
N ASN A 56 -12.03 16.23 21.25
CA ASN A 56 -11.84 15.11 22.16
C ASN A 56 -10.38 14.92 22.60
N LYS A 57 -9.49 15.84 22.20
CA LYS A 57 -8.08 15.86 22.59
C LYS A 57 -7.39 14.51 22.34
N GLN A 58 -7.65 13.88 21.20
CA GLN A 58 -7.07 12.60 20.81
C GLN A 58 -6.76 12.53 19.31
N SER A 59 -5.84 11.65 18.94
CA SER A 59 -5.60 11.33 17.54
C SER A 59 -6.49 10.19 17.08
N LEU A 60 -7.07 10.33 15.88
CA LEU A 60 -7.92 9.34 15.23
C LEU A 60 -7.33 8.98 13.86
N SER A 61 -7.25 7.69 13.56
CA SER A 61 -6.83 7.22 12.23
C SER A 61 -7.87 7.56 11.16
N TRP A 62 -7.41 7.99 9.97
CA TRP A 62 -8.31 8.43 8.91
C TRP A 62 -8.31 7.47 7.71
N PRO A 63 -9.46 6.87 7.36
CA PRO A 63 -9.52 5.82 6.33
C PRO A 63 -9.34 6.33 4.90
N TRP A 64 -9.65 7.60 4.65
CA TRP A 64 -9.58 8.20 3.31
C TRP A 64 -8.28 8.99 3.11
N THR A 65 -7.17 8.42 3.57
CA THR A 65 -5.83 9.02 3.43
C THR A 65 -5.14 8.48 2.20
N VAL A 66 -4.59 9.40 1.40
CA VAL A 66 -3.76 9.11 0.22
C VAL A 66 -2.44 9.82 0.41
N THR A 67 -1.33 9.09 0.39
CA THR A 67 0.02 9.67 0.43
C THR A 67 0.77 9.38 -0.86
N SER A 68 1.37 10.42 -1.42
CA SER A 68 2.21 10.32 -2.60
C SER A 68 3.32 11.36 -2.53
N ARG A 69 4.53 11.00 -2.95
CA ARG A 69 5.71 11.89 -2.94
C ARG A 69 5.96 12.51 -1.55
N GLY A 70 5.70 11.75 -0.47
CA GLY A 70 5.88 12.22 0.91
C GLY A 70 4.80 13.19 1.42
N LYS A 71 3.75 13.48 0.62
CA LYS A 71 2.65 14.37 0.99
C LYS A 71 1.37 13.56 1.19
N GLY A 72 0.87 13.51 2.44
CA GLY A 72 -0.41 12.91 2.80
C GLY A 72 -1.57 13.89 2.67
N VAL A 73 -2.68 13.43 2.10
CA VAL A 73 -3.94 14.19 1.99
C VAL A 73 -5.08 13.39 2.59
N TYR A 74 -5.84 14.02 3.48
CA TYR A 74 -7.03 13.47 4.09
C TYR A 74 -8.27 13.88 3.30
N HIS A 75 -8.87 12.94 2.57
CA HIS A 75 -10.09 13.19 1.81
C HIS A 75 -11.33 13.05 2.71
N LYS A 76 -12.40 13.76 2.38
CA LYS A 76 -13.64 13.73 3.17
C LYS A 76 -14.39 12.40 3.01
N THR A 77 -14.28 11.79 1.83
CA THR A 77 -15.02 10.57 1.48
C THR A 77 -14.13 9.56 0.78
N LYS A 78 -14.53 8.30 0.86
CA LYS A 78 -13.93 7.19 0.08
C LYS A 78 -13.89 7.49 -1.41
N ARG A 79 -14.96 8.07 -1.96
CA ARG A 79 -15.07 8.42 -3.38
C ARG A 79 -14.02 9.44 -3.81
N GLU A 80 -13.79 10.45 -2.99
CA GLU A 80 -12.75 11.46 -3.25
C GLU A 80 -11.34 10.85 -3.21
N ALA A 81 -11.06 10.01 -2.21
CA ALA A 81 -9.78 9.31 -2.10
C ALA A 81 -9.50 8.43 -3.33
N ILE A 82 -10.51 7.66 -3.79
CA ILE A 82 -10.39 6.84 -5.01
C ILE A 82 -10.13 7.72 -6.23
N ARG A 83 -10.83 8.84 -6.38
CA ARG A 83 -10.62 9.78 -7.48
C ARG A 83 -9.19 10.32 -7.47
N ALA A 84 -8.70 10.78 -6.31
CA ALA A 84 -7.34 11.27 -6.17
C ALA A 84 -6.28 10.22 -6.57
N VAL A 85 -6.46 8.96 -6.17
CA VAL A 85 -5.54 7.88 -6.60
C VAL A 85 -5.57 7.70 -8.12
N ARG A 86 -6.74 7.71 -8.76
CA ARG A 86 -6.85 7.58 -10.22
C ARG A 86 -6.16 8.73 -10.95
N GLU A 87 -6.34 9.96 -10.47
CA GLU A 87 -5.68 11.15 -11.02
C GLU A 87 -4.15 11.05 -10.91
N LEU A 88 -3.62 10.60 -9.76
CA LEU A 88 -2.19 10.35 -9.57
C LEU A 88 -1.68 9.25 -10.53
N GLN A 89 -2.43 8.17 -10.70
CA GLN A 89 -2.08 7.08 -11.61
C GLN A 89 -2.08 7.53 -13.08
N GLN A 90 -3.02 8.37 -13.49
CA GLN A 90 -3.06 8.97 -14.83
C GLN A 90 -1.84 9.88 -15.10
N GLN A 91 -1.31 10.52 -14.06
CA GLN A 91 -0.05 11.28 -14.11
C GLN A 91 1.21 10.39 -14.09
N GLY A 92 1.05 9.06 -14.14
CA GLY A 92 2.17 8.11 -14.11
C GLY A 92 2.75 7.87 -12.71
N ILE A 93 2.14 8.40 -11.65
CA ILE A 93 2.60 8.24 -10.27
C ILE A 93 2.12 6.87 -9.77
N LYS A 94 3.08 5.98 -9.46
CA LYS A 94 2.80 4.60 -9.01
C LYS A 94 2.97 4.42 -7.50
N ASN A 95 3.92 5.15 -6.89
CA ASN A 95 4.20 5.06 -5.45
C ASN A 95 3.14 5.85 -4.67
N ILE A 96 2.08 5.18 -4.28
CA ILE A 96 0.89 5.75 -3.63
C ILE A 96 0.52 4.86 -2.45
N ASP A 97 0.45 5.45 -1.25
CA ASP A 97 0.02 4.78 -0.03
C ASP A 97 -1.46 5.11 0.24
N VAL A 98 -2.24 4.11 0.66
CA VAL A 98 -3.69 4.26 0.78
C VAL A 98 -4.28 3.65 2.05
N GLY A 99 -5.31 4.30 2.58
CA GLY A 99 -6.18 3.78 3.62
C GLY A 99 -5.62 3.90 5.04
N CYS A 100 -6.30 3.27 6.01
CA CYS A 100 -5.99 3.30 7.43
C CYS A 100 -4.52 2.97 7.76
N MET A 101 -3.94 2.05 7.00
CA MET A 101 -2.64 1.44 7.26
C MET A 101 -1.59 1.83 6.22
N GLN A 102 -1.90 2.76 5.32
CA GLN A 102 -1.02 3.29 4.27
C GLN A 102 -0.31 2.17 3.47
N ILE A 103 -1.11 1.25 2.93
CA ILE A 103 -0.58 0.19 2.08
C ILE A 103 -0.16 0.77 0.73
N ASN A 104 1.10 0.56 0.36
CA ASN A 104 1.66 1.06 -0.87
C ASN A 104 1.23 0.23 -2.08
N LEU A 105 0.55 0.86 -3.05
CA LEU A 105 0.02 0.15 -4.22
C LEU A 105 1.10 -0.34 -5.19
N PHE A 106 2.28 0.26 -5.19
CA PHE A 106 3.39 -0.15 -6.04
C PHE A 106 4.15 -1.35 -5.48
N TYR A 107 4.45 -1.32 -4.18
CA TYR A 107 5.18 -2.42 -3.52
C TYR A 107 4.27 -3.60 -3.19
N HIS A 108 2.96 -3.38 -3.06
CA HIS A 108 1.95 -4.39 -2.78
C HIS A 108 0.88 -4.46 -3.89
N PRO A 109 1.26 -4.75 -5.15
CA PRO A 109 0.35 -4.67 -6.31
C PRO A 109 -0.78 -5.70 -6.27
N HIS A 110 -0.70 -6.69 -5.38
CA HIS A 110 -1.69 -7.76 -5.21
C HIS A 110 -2.42 -7.69 -3.86
N ALA A 111 -2.24 -6.60 -3.12
CA ALA A 111 -2.91 -6.42 -1.83
C ALA A 111 -4.44 -6.36 -1.98
N PHE A 112 -4.90 -5.76 -3.07
CA PHE A 112 -6.31 -5.49 -3.34
C PHE A 112 -6.65 -5.77 -4.80
N GLU A 113 -7.88 -6.18 -5.09
CA GLU A 113 -8.35 -6.36 -6.47
C GLU A 113 -8.57 -5.00 -7.17
N ASN A 114 -8.98 -4.00 -6.41
CA ASN A 114 -9.30 -2.67 -6.91
C ASN A 114 -9.23 -1.61 -5.80
N LEU A 115 -9.39 -0.34 -6.16
CA LEU A 115 -9.36 0.77 -5.20
C LEU A 115 -10.54 0.77 -4.21
N GLN A 116 -11.67 0.13 -4.54
CA GLN A 116 -12.78 -0.01 -3.58
C GLN A 116 -12.38 -0.91 -2.41
N GLU A 117 -11.61 -1.97 -2.68
CA GLU A 117 -11.02 -2.82 -1.64
C GLU A 117 -9.89 -2.13 -0.89
N ALA A 118 -9.00 -1.43 -1.60
CA ALA A 118 -7.89 -0.69 -1.01
C ALA A 118 -8.35 0.33 0.06
N PHE A 119 -9.49 0.98 -0.18
CA PHE A 119 -10.14 1.88 0.76
C PHE A 119 -11.28 1.23 1.57
N ASN A 120 -11.38 -0.10 1.60
CA ASN A 120 -12.20 -0.77 2.59
C ASN A 120 -11.39 -0.91 3.89
N PRO A 121 -11.79 -0.27 5.01
CA PRO A 121 -11.00 -0.28 6.24
C PRO A 121 -10.68 -1.68 6.75
N ARG A 122 -11.64 -2.62 6.65
CA ARG A 122 -11.46 -4.01 7.10
C ARG A 122 -10.43 -4.75 6.25
N LEU A 123 -10.50 -4.62 4.92
CA LEU A 123 -9.56 -5.27 4.01
C LEU A 123 -8.17 -4.63 4.10
N ASN A 124 -8.11 -3.30 4.23
CA ASN A 124 -6.86 -2.56 4.39
C ASN A 124 -6.12 -2.94 5.68
N VAL A 125 -6.84 -2.95 6.82
CA VAL A 125 -6.28 -3.36 8.11
C VAL A 125 -5.92 -4.86 8.13
N ASN A 126 -6.77 -5.72 7.56
CA ASN A 126 -6.47 -7.14 7.48
C ASN A 126 -5.20 -7.43 6.66
N TYR A 127 -5.04 -6.75 5.51
CA TYR A 127 -3.81 -6.88 4.74
C TYR A 127 -2.59 -6.49 5.56
N ALA A 128 -2.66 -5.34 6.25
CA ALA A 128 -1.58 -4.86 7.09
C ALA A 128 -1.22 -5.82 8.23
N GLY A 129 -2.24 -6.41 8.88
CA GLY A 129 -2.03 -7.41 9.93
C GLY A 129 -1.30 -8.65 9.41
N ASN A 130 -1.75 -9.20 8.27
CA ASN A 130 -1.08 -10.34 7.64
C ASN A 130 0.35 -10.00 7.19
N PHE A 131 0.57 -8.81 6.65
CA PHE A 131 1.90 -8.35 6.26
C PHE A 131 2.82 -8.22 7.47
N LEU A 132 2.33 -7.67 8.59
CA LEU A 132 3.10 -7.57 9.83
C LEU A 132 3.42 -8.95 10.41
N THR A 133 2.50 -9.93 10.32
CA THR A 133 2.73 -11.32 10.71
C THR A 133 3.83 -11.95 9.86
N GLN A 134 3.76 -11.77 8.54
CA GLN A 134 4.80 -12.26 7.62
C GLN A 134 6.18 -11.68 7.97
N LEU A 135 6.25 -10.39 8.26
CA LEU A 135 7.50 -9.75 8.69
C LEU A 135 8.00 -10.31 10.03
N PHE A 136 7.10 -10.71 10.93
CA PHE A 136 7.49 -11.38 12.16
C PHE A 136 8.05 -12.78 11.88
N GLU A 137 7.43 -13.54 11.00
CA GLU A 137 7.94 -14.87 10.57
C GLU A 137 9.32 -14.74 9.91
N ASP A 138 9.53 -13.73 9.07
CA ASP A 138 10.79 -13.49 8.37
C ASP A 138 11.94 -13.04 9.31
N HIS A 139 11.62 -12.30 10.38
CA HIS A 139 12.63 -11.64 11.23
C HIS A 139 12.69 -12.13 12.69
N GLY A 140 11.74 -12.99 13.12
CA GLY A 140 11.68 -13.60 14.46
C GLY A 140 11.42 -12.62 15.60
N SER A 141 11.02 -11.37 15.32
CA SER A 141 10.85 -10.33 16.33
C SER A 141 9.82 -9.28 15.90
N TRP A 142 8.87 -8.94 16.78
CA TRP A 142 7.90 -7.87 16.54
C TRP A 142 8.55 -6.50 16.35
N GLN A 143 9.65 -6.23 17.05
CA GLN A 143 10.41 -4.99 16.89
C GLN A 143 10.94 -4.88 15.46
N ARG A 144 11.53 -5.95 14.95
CA ARG A 144 12.02 -6.00 13.56
C ARG A 144 10.88 -5.95 12.56
N ALA A 145 9.77 -6.65 12.81
CA ALA A 145 8.59 -6.60 11.97
C ALA A 145 8.05 -5.16 11.83
N ILE A 146 7.94 -4.40 12.93
CA ILE A 146 7.51 -3.00 12.91
C ILE A 146 8.52 -2.12 12.15
N GLU A 147 9.83 -2.35 12.31
CA GLU A 147 10.86 -1.63 11.55
C GLU A 147 10.68 -1.83 10.06
N HIS A 148 10.58 -3.09 9.62
CA HIS A 148 10.46 -3.48 8.22
C HIS A 148 9.10 -3.19 7.60
N TYR A 149 8.06 -3.01 8.41
CA TYR A 149 6.76 -2.54 7.92
C TYR A 149 6.88 -1.20 7.19
N HIS A 150 7.72 -0.32 7.70
CA HIS A 150 7.92 1.01 7.13
C HIS A 150 9.11 1.09 6.16
N SER A 151 10.23 0.43 6.48
CA SER A 151 11.44 0.56 5.67
C SER A 151 12.45 -0.55 5.94
N ASN A 152 13.10 -1.02 4.87
CA ASN A 152 14.28 -1.87 4.96
C ASN A 152 15.54 -1.10 5.39
N ASP A 153 15.53 0.23 5.34
CA ASP A 153 16.61 1.05 5.89
C ASP A 153 16.57 1.00 7.42
N LYS A 154 17.67 0.57 8.02
CA LYS A 154 17.81 0.34 9.46
C LYS A 154 17.47 1.58 10.31
N GLN A 155 17.99 2.76 9.91
CA GLN A 155 17.78 3.97 10.71
C GLN A 155 16.32 4.47 10.62
N ARG A 156 15.74 4.42 9.42
CA ARG A 156 14.33 4.78 9.22
C ARG A 156 13.41 3.83 9.95
N GLY A 157 13.64 2.52 9.82
CA GLY A 157 12.88 1.49 10.52
C GLY A 157 12.92 1.68 12.04
N GLN A 158 14.10 1.89 12.62
CA GLN A 158 14.24 2.11 14.06
C GLN A 158 13.50 3.37 14.55
N ARG A 159 13.61 4.50 13.83
CA ARG A 159 12.86 5.72 14.17
C ARG A 159 11.35 5.50 14.10
N TYR A 160 10.90 4.77 13.08
CA TYR A 160 9.49 4.42 12.92
C TYR A 160 9.00 3.55 14.09
N ARG A 161 9.72 2.48 14.41
CA ARG A 161 9.40 1.60 15.55
C ARG A 161 9.26 2.36 16.86
N LEU A 162 10.24 3.23 17.18
CA LEU A 162 10.20 4.03 18.41
C LEU A 162 8.94 4.92 18.46
N ALA A 163 8.53 5.52 17.33
CA ALA A 163 7.31 6.31 17.26
C ALA A 163 6.04 5.45 17.46
N VAL A 164 5.99 4.26 16.83
CA VAL A 164 4.88 3.31 17.02
C VAL A 164 4.80 2.83 18.46
N GLU A 165 5.93 2.47 19.10
CA GLU A 165 5.95 2.04 20.50
C GLU A 165 5.50 3.15 21.46
N LYS A 166 5.89 4.40 21.21
CA LYS A 166 5.41 5.56 21.99
C LYS A 166 3.89 5.68 21.91
N LEU A 167 3.32 5.60 20.68
CA LEU A 167 1.86 5.61 20.47
C LEU A 167 1.19 4.42 21.14
N ARG A 168 1.76 3.23 21.05
CA ARG A 168 1.22 2.02 21.68
C ARG A 168 1.12 2.15 23.22
N LYS A 169 2.14 2.70 23.84
CA LYS A 169 2.15 2.96 25.29
C LYS A 169 1.08 3.97 25.69
N SER A 170 0.93 5.07 24.96
CA SER A 170 -0.09 6.09 25.23
C SER A 170 -1.52 5.54 25.11
N GLN A 171 -1.76 4.61 24.20
CA GLN A 171 -3.08 3.98 24.00
C GLN A 171 -3.45 3.01 25.13
N ASN A 172 -2.49 2.40 25.82
CA ASN A 172 -2.77 1.55 26.97
C ASN A 172 -3.35 2.33 28.17
N LEU A 173 -3.07 3.63 28.28
CA LEU A 173 -3.60 4.50 29.32
C LEU A 173 -5.03 4.96 29.08
N ASN A 174 -5.48 4.98 27.81
CA ASN A 174 -6.77 5.51 27.41
C ASN A 174 -7.86 4.43 27.18
N PHE A 175 -7.52 3.15 27.31
CA PHE A 175 -8.43 2.04 26.96
C PHE A 175 -9.53 1.79 28.00
N THR A 176 -9.43 2.32 29.20
CA THR A 176 -10.42 2.14 30.27
C THR A 176 -11.72 2.92 30.08
N ASN A 177 -11.77 3.88 29.14
CA ASN A 177 -12.92 4.81 29.01
C ASN A 177 -13.70 4.72 27.69
N ALA A 178 -13.43 3.82 26.77
CA ALA A 178 -13.93 3.96 25.40
C ALA A 178 -14.64 2.75 24.78
N VAL A 179 -15.13 1.77 25.53
CA VAL A 179 -16.03 0.75 24.93
C VAL A 179 -17.18 0.44 25.88
N SER A 180 -18.22 1.23 25.82
CA SER A 180 -19.57 0.73 26.07
C SER A 180 -19.97 -0.12 24.87
N MET A 181 -19.75 -1.43 24.93
CA MET A 181 -20.15 -2.35 23.87
C MET A 181 -21.67 -2.53 23.93
N LYS A 182 -22.36 -2.05 22.90
CA LYS A 182 -23.71 -2.52 22.60
C LYS A 182 -23.62 -4.01 22.27
N SER A 183 -24.35 -4.79 23.03
CA SER A 183 -24.62 -6.25 23.01
C SER A 183 -23.55 -7.20 22.45
N THR A 184 -23.22 -8.21 23.25
CA THR A 184 -22.35 -9.35 22.90
C THR A 184 -22.81 -10.09 21.65
N SER A 185 -24.09 -10.11 21.32
CA SER A 185 -24.66 -10.77 20.14
C SER A 185 -24.26 -10.11 18.80
N GLU A 186 -24.26 -8.78 18.71
CA GLU A 186 -23.77 -8.05 17.53
C GLU A 186 -22.27 -8.24 17.33
N TRP A 187 -21.51 -8.32 18.42
CA TRP A 187 -20.08 -8.59 18.36
C TRP A 187 -19.80 -9.99 17.77
N PHE A 188 -20.50 -11.04 18.24
CA PHE A 188 -20.33 -12.42 17.73
C PHE A 188 -20.77 -12.55 16.27
N SER A 189 -21.88 -11.93 15.86
CA SER A 189 -22.34 -11.96 14.47
C SER A 189 -21.37 -11.23 13.53
N ASN A 190 -20.82 -10.10 13.96
CA ASN A 190 -19.79 -9.36 13.22
C ASN A 190 -18.45 -10.12 13.13
N GLN A 191 -18.07 -10.89 14.16
CA GLN A 191 -16.91 -11.77 14.14
C GLN A 191 -17.05 -12.90 13.12
N GLN A 192 -18.24 -13.52 13.06
CA GLN A 192 -18.52 -14.61 12.13
C GLN A 192 -18.50 -14.12 10.68
N LYS A 193 -19.10 -12.95 10.41
CA LYS A 193 -19.07 -12.30 9.10
C LYS A 193 -17.64 -11.90 8.70
N LEU A 194 -16.84 -11.37 9.66
CA LEU A 194 -15.45 -11.04 9.43
C LEU A 194 -14.61 -12.26 9.05
N LYS A 195 -14.78 -13.40 9.74
CA LYS A 195 -14.09 -14.65 9.41
C LYS A 195 -14.41 -15.13 7.99
N LEU A 196 -15.69 -15.08 7.59
CA LEU A 196 -16.13 -15.43 6.23
C LEU A 196 -15.53 -14.49 5.18
N ASP A 197 -15.57 -13.17 5.42
CA ASP A 197 -15.00 -12.17 4.52
C ASP A 197 -13.47 -12.33 4.37
N LEU A 198 -12.78 -12.65 5.47
CA LEU A 198 -11.34 -12.90 5.48
C LEU A 198 -10.95 -14.17 4.74
N HIS A 199 -11.72 -15.25 4.92
CA HIS A 199 -11.49 -16.52 4.23
C HIS A 199 -11.69 -16.35 2.71
N SER A 200 -12.79 -15.73 2.30
CA SER A 200 -13.06 -15.45 0.88
C SER A 200 -12.02 -14.52 0.24
N ALA A 201 -11.58 -13.49 0.96
CA ALA A 201 -10.52 -12.59 0.50
C ALA A 201 -9.17 -13.32 0.37
N LYS A 202 -8.85 -14.25 1.30
CA LYS A 202 -7.61 -15.06 1.24
C LYS A 202 -7.64 -16.01 0.03
N GLU A 203 -8.75 -16.70 -0.21
CA GLU A 203 -8.90 -17.58 -1.37
C GLU A 203 -8.78 -16.82 -2.69
N LYS A 204 -9.47 -15.68 -2.83
CA LYS A 204 -9.37 -14.81 -4.00
C LYS A 204 -7.94 -14.31 -4.23
N ARG A 205 -7.20 -13.95 -3.16
CA ARG A 205 -5.79 -13.55 -3.27
C ARG A 205 -4.89 -14.66 -3.77
N ILE A 206 -5.08 -15.89 -3.26
CA ILE A 206 -4.34 -17.07 -3.72
C ILE A 206 -4.62 -17.29 -5.21
N GLN A 207 -5.89 -17.28 -5.63
CA GLN A 207 -6.29 -17.45 -7.02
C GLN A 207 -5.72 -16.34 -7.92
N ASN A 208 -5.80 -15.09 -7.49
CA ASN A 208 -5.25 -13.95 -8.24
C ASN A 208 -3.73 -14.01 -8.33
N SER A 209 -3.04 -14.40 -7.26
CA SER A 209 -1.59 -14.62 -7.27
C SER A 209 -1.17 -15.71 -8.25
N LEU A 210 -1.90 -16.84 -8.29
CA LEU A 210 -1.67 -17.93 -9.21
C LEU A 210 -1.94 -17.51 -10.67
N ARG A 211 -3.08 -16.81 -10.90
CA ARG A 211 -3.43 -16.27 -12.22
C ARG A 211 -2.34 -15.31 -12.72
N PHE A 212 -1.86 -14.43 -11.86
CA PHE A 212 -0.81 -13.47 -12.20
C PHE A 212 0.54 -14.13 -12.48
N LYS A 213 0.95 -15.11 -11.67
CA LYS A 213 2.15 -15.92 -11.94
C LYS A 213 2.07 -16.57 -13.32
N ASN A 214 0.91 -17.09 -13.68
CA ASN A 214 0.69 -17.73 -14.99
C ASN A 214 0.73 -16.72 -16.14
N VAL A 215 0.10 -15.53 -15.98
CA VAL A 215 0.16 -14.45 -16.97
C VAL A 215 1.59 -13.96 -17.16
N ARG A 216 2.32 -13.73 -16.07
CA ARG A 216 3.72 -13.30 -16.11
C ARG A 216 4.63 -14.36 -16.74
N LYS A 217 4.39 -15.64 -16.46
CA LYS A 217 5.13 -16.75 -17.10
C LYS A 217 4.92 -16.75 -18.62
N LYS A 218 3.65 -16.64 -19.08
CA LYS A 218 3.33 -16.56 -20.51
C LYS A 218 3.95 -15.33 -21.19
N GLU A 219 3.90 -14.18 -20.55
CA GLU A 219 4.49 -12.96 -21.11
C GLU A 219 6.03 -13.04 -21.17
N ASN A 220 6.67 -13.57 -20.14
CA ASN A 220 8.12 -13.81 -20.15
C ASN A 220 8.54 -14.80 -21.26
N GLU A 221 7.76 -15.85 -21.49
CA GLU A 221 7.99 -16.77 -22.62
C GLU A 221 7.84 -16.07 -23.96
N ARG A 222 6.82 -15.24 -24.12
CA ARG A 222 6.61 -14.44 -25.34
C ARG A 222 7.77 -13.48 -25.60
N LEU A 223 8.21 -12.75 -24.57
CA LEU A 223 9.36 -11.85 -24.65
C LEU A 223 10.66 -12.59 -25.00
N ARG A 224 10.86 -13.76 -24.40
CA ARG A 224 12.02 -14.61 -24.66
C ARG A 224 12.03 -15.11 -26.11
N LYS A 225 10.90 -15.58 -26.65
CA LYS A 225 10.75 -15.97 -28.06
C LYS A 225 11.00 -14.79 -29.01
N ALA A 226 10.45 -13.62 -28.70
CA ALA A 226 10.65 -12.39 -29.48
C ALA A 226 12.14 -11.96 -29.47
N PHE A 227 12.81 -12.03 -28.33
CA PHE A 227 14.24 -11.74 -28.19
C PHE A 227 15.10 -12.70 -29.05
N VAL A 228 14.86 -14.00 -28.98
CA VAL A 228 15.59 -15.02 -29.79
C VAL A 228 15.41 -14.75 -31.27
N LYS A 229 14.16 -14.50 -31.73
CA LYS A 229 13.86 -14.16 -33.12
C LYS A 229 14.59 -12.89 -33.60
N ARG A 230 14.59 -11.85 -32.73
CA ARG A 230 15.27 -10.58 -33.01
C ARG A 230 16.79 -10.77 -33.10
N LYS A 231 17.38 -11.53 -32.16
CA LYS A 231 18.81 -11.87 -32.13
C LYS A 231 19.23 -12.63 -33.40
N ALA A 232 18.45 -13.63 -33.82
CA ALA A 232 18.69 -14.39 -35.05
C ALA A 232 18.65 -13.48 -36.30
N LYS A 233 17.69 -12.53 -36.37
CA LYS A 233 17.61 -11.60 -37.50
C LYS A 233 18.82 -10.65 -37.56
N VAL A 234 19.28 -10.16 -36.42
CA VAL A 234 20.46 -9.30 -36.32
C VAL A 234 21.71 -10.09 -36.74
N LEU A 235 21.87 -11.30 -36.25
CA LEU A 235 23.02 -12.19 -36.59
C LEU A 235 23.07 -12.49 -38.08
N LYS A 236 21.92 -12.78 -38.72
CA LYS A 236 21.82 -13.01 -40.19
C LYS A 236 22.25 -11.77 -40.98
N ARG A 237 21.80 -10.55 -40.57
CA ARG A 237 22.21 -9.29 -41.20
C ARG A 237 23.71 -9.04 -41.03
N TRP A 238 24.24 -9.31 -39.85
CA TRP A 238 25.68 -9.13 -39.56
C TRP A 238 26.51 -10.09 -40.39
N LYS A 239 26.18 -11.38 -40.50
CA LYS A 239 26.86 -12.38 -41.34
C LYS A 239 26.89 -11.92 -42.80
N LYS A 240 25.71 -11.49 -43.34
CA LYS A 240 25.63 -11.00 -44.74
C LYS A 240 26.52 -9.78 -44.98
N MET A 241 26.58 -8.86 -44.04
CA MET A 241 27.43 -7.67 -44.14
C MET A 241 28.93 -8.04 -44.09
N MET A 242 29.31 -8.98 -43.26
CA MET A 242 30.68 -9.46 -43.18
C MET A 242 31.12 -10.17 -44.44
N GLU A 243 30.23 -10.95 -45.05
CA GLU A 243 30.44 -11.63 -46.31
C GLU A 243 30.66 -10.66 -47.49
N GLN A 244 29.80 -9.62 -47.57
CA GLN A 244 29.97 -8.54 -48.54
C GLN A 244 31.28 -7.76 -48.37
N ARG A 245 31.69 -7.51 -47.13
CA ARG A 245 32.99 -6.87 -46.83
C ARG A 245 34.18 -7.75 -47.27
N LYS A 246 34.07 -9.08 -47.12
CA LYS A 246 35.10 -10.03 -47.53
C LYS A 246 35.24 -10.05 -49.06
N GLN A 247 34.13 -10.09 -49.79
CA GLN A 247 34.11 -10.05 -51.28
C GLN A 247 34.68 -8.74 -51.83
N LYS A 248 34.37 -7.58 -51.20
CA LYS A 248 34.96 -6.28 -51.60
C LYS A 248 36.47 -6.21 -51.38
N ARG A 249 37.04 -6.98 -50.46
CA ARG A 249 38.50 -7.02 -50.19
C ARG A 249 39.23 -7.94 -51.16
N THR A 250 38.53 -8.89 -51.78
CA THR A 250 39.12 -9.88 -52.70
C THR A 250 38.92 -9.48 -54.18
N SER A 251 38.14 -8.42 -54.48
CA SER A 251 38.00 -7.93 -55.86
C SER A 251 39.23 -7.10 -56.23
N PRO A 252 39.95 -7.44 -57.31
CA PRO A 252 41.04 -6.62 -57.80
C PRO A 252 40.51 -5.22 -58.24
N GLY A 253 41.17 -4.17 -57.81
CA GLY A 253 40.85 -2.81 -58.24
C GLY A 253 40.96 -2.65 -59.75
N PRO A 254 40.25 -1.67 -60.35
CA PRO A 254 40.37 -1.44 -61.78
C PRO A 254 41.85 -1.16 -62.14
N ILE A 255 42.37 -1.91 -63.08
CA ILE A 255 43.66 -1.66 -63.69
C ILE A 255 43.55 -0.37 -64.47
N THR A 256 44.10 0.72 -63.98
CA THR A 256 44.29 1.96 -64.73
C THR A 256 45.36 1.68 -65.74
N GLN A 257 45.01 1.47 -67.03
CA GLN A 257 45.95 1.57 -68.15
C GLN A 257 46.25 3.07 -68.36
N SER A 258 47.51 3.41 -68.23
CA SER A 258 48.12 4.65 -68.68
C SER A 258 48.49 4.56 -70.13
#